data_a86d6002364225ce0609eda6a530f639
#
_entry.id   a86d6002364225ce0609eda6a530f639
#
_cell.length_a   1.000
_cell.length_b   1.000
_cell.length_c   1.000
_cell.angle_alpha   90.00
_cell.angle_beta   90.00
_cell.angle_gamma   90.00
#
_symmetry.space_group_name_H-M   'P 1'
#
loop_
_entity.id
_entity.type
_entity.pdbx_description
1 polymer ?
#
loop_
_entity_poly.entity_id
_entity_poly.type
_entity_poly.pdbx_seq_one_letter_code
_entity_poly.pdbx_strand_id
1 'polypeptide(L)'
;MIRILLADDQTLIRAGFRALLEAEPDMVVVAECGTGQDAVRLAGHHRPDVVLMDIRMPGGDGLAATRQILSNPGLPDTRVVILSTFELDEYIAEAVRSGAAGFLVKDTEPAELLRAVRVVYDGDALLSPSVTRRIMAQLAVHSRAAGQPAVLDGITGREREVLQLVGEGLNNAEIAGRLFITPLTAKTHVSRIMTKLMVRDRVQLVVLAYESGLVRPGWAG
;
A
#
# COMPACT_ATOMS: atom_id res chain seq x y z
N MET A 1 9.30 -12.65 -12.22
CA MET A 1 7.94 -13.24 -12.16
C MET A 1 7.39 -12.92 -10.80
N ILE A 2 6.29 -12.20 -10.72
CA ILE A 2 5.66 -11.73 -9.47
C ILE A 2 4.88 -12.88 -8.85
N ARG A 3 5.21 -13.26 -7.64
CA ARG A 3 4.60 -14.35 -6.88
C ARG A 3 3.43 -13.82 -6.04
N ILE A 4 2.23 -14.30 -6.29
CA ILE A 4 1.01 -13.74 -5.71
C ILE A 4 0.30 -14.78 -4.83
N LEU A 5 -0.12 -14.38 -3.64
CA LEU A 5 -1.04 -15.12 -2.78
C LEU A 5 -2.43 -14.45 -2.87
N LEU A 6 -3.47 -15.25 -3.17
CA LEU A 6 -4.86 -14.80 -3.16
C LEU A 6 -5.57 -15.24 -1.87
N ALA A 7 -6.07 -14.30 -1.10
CA ALA A 7 -6.84 -14.54 0.12
C ALA A 7 -8.22 -13.88 0.00
N ASP A 8 -9.25 -14.68 -0.29
CA ASP A 8 -10.64 -14.25 -0.48
C ASP A 8 -11.56 -15.44 -0.17
N ASP A 9 -12.62 -15.26 0.59
CA ASP A 9 -13.54 -16.33 0.93
C ASP A 9 -14.48 -16.70 -0.22
N GLN A 10 -14.68 -15.80 -1.18
CA GLN A 10 -15.56 -15.98 -2.32
C GLN A 10 -14.85 -16.76 -3.45
N THR A 11 -15.15 -18.05 -3.57
CA THR A 11 -14.48 -18.95 -4.53
C THR A 11 -14.55 -18.47 -5.98
N LEU A 12 -15.67 -17.86 -6.39
CA LEU A 12 -15.84 -17.37 -7.76
C LEU A 12 -14.96 -16.16 -8.06
N ILE A 13 -14.89 -15.22 -7.10
CA ILE A 13 -14.02 -14.04 -7.22
C ILE A 13 -12.57 -14.46 -7.25
N ARG A 14 -12.17 -15.35 -6.35
CA ARG A 14 -10.81 -15.89 -6.30
C ARG A 14 -10.41 -16.58 -7.60
N ALA A 15 -11.29 -17.42 -8.17
CA ALA A 15 -11.06 -18.06 -9.47
C ALA A 15 -10.95 -17.05 -10.62
N GLY A 16 -11.75 -15.98 -10.61
CA GLY A 16 -11.67 -14.89 -11.58
C GLY A 16 -10.34 -14.14 -11.50
N PHE A 17 -9.91 -13.75 -10.31
CA PHE A 17 -8.61 -13.08 -10.10
C PHE A 17 -7.45 -13.98 -10.49
N ARG A 18 -7.52 -15.27 -10.16
CA ARG A 18 -6.50 -16.25 -10.58
C ARG A 18 -6.38 -16.30 -12.10
N ALA A 19 -7.49 -16.49 -12.80
CA ALA A 19 -7.47 -16.57 -14.26
C ALA A 19 -6.90 -15.29 -14.90
N LEU A 20 -7.22 -14.13 -14.34
CA LEU A 20 -6.73 -12.84 -14.79
C LEU A 20 -5.22 -12.69 -14.60
N LEU A 21 -4.72 -13.03 -13.41
CA LEU A 21 -3.30 -12.91 -13.06
C LEU A 21 -2.44 -13.92 -13.83
N GLU A 22 -2.89 -15.17 -13.95
CA GLU A 22 -2.16 -16.22 -14.67
C GLU A 22 -2.18 -16.04 -16.21
N ALA A 23 -3.03 -15.14 -16.74
CA ALA A 23 -2.96 -14.73 -18.15
C ALA A 23 -1.75 -13.83 -18.44
N GLU A 24 -1.14 -13.23 -17.42
CA GLU A 24 0.02 -12.34 -17.58
C GLU A 24 1.33 -13.12 -17.46
N PRO A 25 2.26 -12.94 -18.42
CA PRO A 25 3.51 -13.74 -18.46
C PRO A 25 4.48 -13.43 -17.31
N ASP A 26 4.29 -12.31 -16.60
CA ASP A 26 5.14 -11.85 -15.50
C ASP A 26 4.56 -12.17 -14.11
N MET A 27 3.39 -12.82 -14.01
CA MET A 27 2.69 -13.12 -12.77
C MET A 27 2.45 -14.61 -12.56
N VAL A 28 2.41 -15.06 -11.31
CA VAL A 28 2.06 -16.44 -10.92
C VAL A 28 1.35 -16.45 -9.57
N VAL A 29 0.23 -17.16 -9.49
CA VAL A 29 -0.47 -17.41 -8.23
C VAL A 29 0.17 -18.60 -7.54
N VAL A 30 0.88 -18.37 -6.44
CA VAL A 30 1.62 -19.40 -5.70
C VAL A 30 0.79 -20.10 -4.65
N ALA A 31 -0.28 -19.49 -4.17
CA ALA A 31 -1.23 -20.07 -3.23
C ALA A 31 -2.56 -19.32 -3.21
N GLU A 32 -3.60 -20.00 -2.73
CA GLU A 32 -4.95 -19.47 -2.53
C GLU A 32 -5.53 -19.91 -1.18
N CYS A 33 -6.33 -19.05 -0.56
CA CYS A 33 -7.06 -19.41 0.66
C CYS A 33 -8.34 -18.59 0.81
N GLY A 34 -9.20 -19.02 1.75
CA GLY A 34 -10.45 -18.33 2.08
C GLY A 34 -10.50 -17.82 3.52
N THR A 35 -9.37 -17.83 4.26
CA THR A 35 -9.30 -17.37 5.64
C THR A 35 -8.02 -16.57 5.91
N GLY A 36 -8.08 -15.62 6.84
CA GLY A 36 -6.91 -14.84 7.24
C GLY A 36 -5.81 -15.69 7.89
N GLN A 37 -6.18 -16.72 8.66
CA GLN A 37 -5.22 -17.63 9.30
C GLN A 37 -4.43 -18.44 8.26
N ASP A 38 -5.13 -18.95 7.24
CA ASP A 38 -4.45 -19.65 6.15
C ASP A 38 -3.58 -18.70 5.33
N ALA A 39 -4.01 -17.45 5.12
CA ALA A 39 -3.20 -16.45 4.44
C ALA A 39 -1.86 -16.23 5.15
N VAL A 40 -1.86 -16.08 6.48
CA VAL A 40 -0.63 -15.93 7.28
C VAL A 40 0.28 -17.17 7.16
N ARG A 41 -0.30 -18.37 7.29
CA ARG A 41 0.44 -19.63 7.18
C ARG A 41 1.05 -19.82 5.79
N LEU A 42 0.25 -19.59 4.73
CA LEU A 42 0.68 -19.76 3.34
C LEU A 42 1.69 -18.69 2.93
N ALA A 43 1.54 -17.44 3.40
CA ALA A 43 2.54 -16.40 3.17
C ALA A 43 3.90 -16.81 3.74
N GLY A 44 3.95 -17.32 4.97
CA GLY A 44 5.19 -17.84 5.58
C GLY A 44 5.83 -18.98 4.80
N HIS A 45 5.03 -19.87 4.21
CA HIS A 45 5.51 -21.01 3.45
C HIS A 45 5.96 -20.66 2.02
N HIS A 46 5.14 -19.89 1.30
CA HIS A 46 5.37 -19.59 -0.11
C HIS A 46 6.18 -18.33 -0.35
N ARG A 47 6.30 -17.44 0.64
CA ARG A 47 7.01 -16.15 0.53
C ARG A 47 6.60 -15.38 -0.72
N PRO A 48 5.32 -15.00 -0.84
CA PRO A 48 4.84 -14.24 -1.99
C PRO A 48 5.43 -12.83 -2.00
N ASP A 49 5.58 -12.27 -3.20
CA ASP A 49 5.95 -10.86 -3.36
C ASP A 49 4.75 -9.95 -3.02
N VAL A 50 3.55 -10.36 -3.49
CA VAL A 50 2.30 -9.62 -3.28
C VAL A 50 1.23 -10.54 -2.72
N VAL A 51 0.51 -10.07 -1.71
CA VAL A 51 -0.70 -10.72 -1.18
C VAL A 51 -1.90 -9.85 -1.55
N LEU A 52 -2.86 -10.41 -2.27
CA LEU A 52 -4.18 -9.81 -2.47
C LEU A 52 -5.08 -10.32 -1.36
N MET A 53 -5.50 -9.43 -0.46
CA MET A 53 -6.15 -9.78 0.81
C MET A 53 -7.54 -9.18 0.89
N ASP A 54 -8.57 -10.02 0.95
CA ASP A 54 -9.91 -9.57 1.32
C ASP A 54 -9.97 -9.16 2.79
N ILE A 55 -10.76 -8.14 3.09
CA ILE A 55 -10.97 -7.70 4.48
C ILE A 55 -11.83 -8.70 5.24
N ARG A 56 -12.94 -9.13 4.66
CA ARG A 56 -13.95 -9.94 5.33
C ARG A 56 -13.86 -11.39 4.94
N MET A 57 -13.27 -12.19 5.81
CA MET A 57 -13.15 -13.64 5.64
C MET A 57 -13.59 -14.39 6.91
N PRO A 58 -14.14 -15.61 6.79
CA PRO A 58 -14.43 -16.46 7.94
C PRO A 58 -13.18 -16.75 8.78
N GLY A 59 -13.36 -16.79 10.10
CA GLY A 59 -12.27 -17.18 11.01
C GLY A 59 -11.19 -16.13 11.27
N GLY A 60 -11.37 -14.90 10.78
CA GLY A 60 -10.41 -13.82 11.05
C GLY A 60 -10.53 -12.65 10.09
N ASP A 61 -10.21 -11.45 10.59
CA ASP A 61 -10.16 -10.22 9.82
C ASP A 61 -8.90 -10.18 8.95
N GLY A 62 -9.03 -9.92 7.64
CA GLY A 62 -7.93 -9.77 6.71
C GLY A 62 -6.94 -8.67 7.11
N LEU A 63 -7.40 -7.63 7.81
CA LEU A 63 -6.54 -6.57 8.34
C LEU A 63 -5.65 -7.08 9.48
N ALA A 64 -6.18 -7.97 10.33
CA ALA A 64 -5.38 -8.64 11.36
C ALA A 64 -4.33 -9.59 10.73
N ALA A 65 -4.71 -10.33 9.68
CA ALA A 65 -3.80 -11.18 8.93
C ALA A 65 -2.71 -10.32 8.23
N THR A 66 -3.06 -9.17 7.67
CA THR A 66 -2.12 -8.21 7.09
C THR A 66 -1.07 -7.77 8.09
N ARG A 67 -1.48 -7.37 9.30
CA ARG A 67 -0.53 -6.99 10.37
C ARG A 67 0.43 -8.13 10.71
N GLN A 68 -0.07 -9.37 10.81
CA GLN A 68 0.77 -10.54 11.11
C GLN A 68 1.77 -10.85 9.99
N ILE A 69 1.34 -10.81 8.73
CA ILE A 69 2.22 -11.03 7.57
C ILE A 69 3.32 -9.96 7.54
N LEU A 70 2.94 -8.69 7.68
CA LEU A 70 3.89 -7.57 7.58
C LEU A 70 4.82 -7.44 8.78
N SER A 71 4.45 -7.96 9.95
CA SER A 71 5.33 -8.03 11.13
C SER A 71 6.27 -9.24 11.14
N ASN A 72 6.11 -10.17 10.19
CA ASN A 72 6.94 -11.38 10.13
C ASN A 72 8.34 -11.06 9.57
N PRO A 73 9.44 -11.23 10.35
CA PRO A 73 10.80 -10.98 9.86
C PRO A 73 11.23 -11.87 8.69
N GLY A 74 10.56 -13.01 8.48
CA GLY A 74 10.80 -13.91 7.35
C GLY A 74 10.21 -13.43 6.03
N LEU A 75 9.47 -12.30 6.04
CA LEU A 75 8.74 -11.75 4.88
C LEU A 75 9.04 -10.26 4.66
N PRO A 76 10.33 -9.84 4.61
CA PRO A 76 10.69 -8.42 4.58
C PRO A 76 10.21 -7.72 3.31
N ASP A 77 10.12 -8.45 2.19
CA ASP A 77 9.78 -7.90 0.88
C ASP A 77 8.32 -8.13 0.46
N THR A 78 7.56 -8.90 1.25
CA THR A 78 6.14 -9.15 0.96
C THR A 78 5.33 -7.85 1.14
N ARG A 79 4.50 -7.55 0.16
CA ARG A 79 3.56 -6.42 0.16
C ARG A 79 2.13 -6.93 0.20
N VAL A 80 1.24 -6.19 0.84
CA VAL A 80 -0.18 -6.55 0.91
C VAL A 80 -1.01 -5.47 0.25
N VAL A 81 -1.88 -5.88 -0.68
CA VAL A 81 -2.93 -5.06 -1.27
C VAL A 81 -4.26 -5.53 -0.72
N ILE A 82 -4.99 -4.63 -0.10
CA ILE A 82 -6.33 -4.93 0.40
C ILE A 82 -7.33 -4.90 -0.75
N LEU A 83 -8.18 -5.93 -0.79
CA LEU A 83 -9.36 -6.00 -1.67
C LEU A 83 -10.61 -5.81 -0.83
N SER A 84 -11.55 -4.97 -1.26
CA SER A 84 -12.81 -4.74 -0.55
C SER A 84 -13.98 -4.62 -1.52
N THR A 85 -15.16 -5.08 -1.11
CA THR A 85 -16.40 -4.83 -1.85
C THR A 85 -16.94 -3.42 -1.64
N PHE A 86 -16.47 -2.70 -0.61
CA PHE A 86 -16.95 -1.37 -0.23
C PHE A 86 -15.79 -0.44 0.09
N GLU A 87 -15.85 0.79 -0.41
CA GLU A 87 -14.98 1.89 0.01
C GLU A 87 -15.47 2.52 1.33
N LEU A 88 -15.52 1.76 2.42
CA LEU A 88 -15.81 2.35 3.72
C LEU A 88 -14.57 3.04 4.28
N ASP A 89 -14.70 4.29 4.68
CA ASP A 89 -13.61 5.12 5.19
C ASP A 89 -12.86 4.48 6.37
N GLU A 90 -13.59 3.74 7.22
CA GLU A 90 -13.02 3.01 8.36
C GLU A 90 -12.05 1.92 7.92
N TYR A 91 -12.37 1.16 6.86
CA TYR A 91 -11.50 0.09 6.34
C TYR A 91 -10.26 0.62 5.65
N ILE A 92 -10.39 1.73 4.94
CA ILE A 92 -9.26 2.38 4.28
C ILE A 92 -8.22 2.83 5.33
N ALA A 93 -8.67 3.50 6.39
CA ALA A 93 -7.76 3.96 7.44
C ALA A 93 -7.13 2.79 8.21
N GLU A 94 -7.88 1.72 8.44
CA GLU A 94 -7.35 0.55 9.14
C GLU A 94 -6.38 -0.25 8.25
N ALA A 95 -6.63 -0.34 6.94
CA ALA A 95 -5.70 -0.92 5.96
C ALA A 95 -4.35 -0.19 5.98
N VAL A 96 -4.37 1.15 5.96
CA VAL A 96 -3.17 1.98 6.06
C VAL A 96 -2.44 1.76 7.38
N ARG A 97 -3.16 1.80 8.52
CA ARG A 97 -2.56 1.51 9.83
C ARG A 97 -2.00 0.10 9.94
N SER A 98 -2.56 -0.85 9.20
CA SER A 98 -2.07 -2.23 9.12
C SER A 98 -0.80 -2.35 8.27
N GLY A 99 -0.38 -1.29 7.56
CA GLY A 99 0.79 -1.27 6.69
C GLY A 99 0.52 -1.80 5.28
N ALA A 100 -0.75 -1.85 4.84
CA ALA A 100 -1.05 -2.27 3.46
C ALA A 100 -0.45 -1.29 2.45
N ALA A 101 0.17 -1.84 1.41
CA ALA A 101 0.82 -1.08 0.34
C ALA A 101 -0.17 -0.58 -0.73
N GLY A 102 -1.42 -1.08 -0.71
CA GLY A 102 -2.47 -0.66 -1.62
C GLY A 102 -3.86 -1.04 -1.11
N PHE A 103 -4.86 -0.37 -1.70
CA PHE A 103 -6.27 -0.64 -1.48
C PHE A 103 -7.01 -0.58 -2.81
N LEU A 104 -7.77 -1.63 -3.14
CA LEU A 104 -8.59 -1.74 -4.33
C LEU A 104 -10.00 -2.18 -4.00
N VAL A 105 -10.96 -1.75 -4.81
CA VAL A 105 -12.32 -2.28 -4.76
C VAL A 105 -12.41 -3.50 -5.66
N LYS A 106 -13.17 -4.53 -5.27
CA LYS A 106 -13.26 -5.80 -6.03
C LYS A 106 -13.92 -5.66 -7.40
N ASP A 107 -14.63 -4.55 -7.64
CA ASP A 107 -15.22 -4.19 -8.94
C ASP A 107 -14.28 -3.33 -9.83
N THR A 108 -13.05 -3.14 -9.39
CA THR A 108 -11.99 -2.48 -10.18
C THR A 108 -11.81 -3.18 -11.52
N GLU A 109 -11.55 -2.39 -12.57
CA GLU A 109 -11.26 -2.93 -13.90
C GLU A 109 -10.04 -3.86 -13.89
N PRO A 110 -10.08 -4.99 -14.64
CA PRO A 110 -8.97 -5.94 -14.71
C PRO A 110 -7.60 -5.34 -14.95
N ALA A 111 -7.50 -4.38 -15.86
CA ALA A 111 -6.25 -3.70 -16.18
C ALA A 111 -5.67 -2.92 -14.98
N GLU A 112 -6.54 -2.37 -14.12
CA GLU A 112 -6.12 -1.63 -12.94
C GLU A 112 -5.63 -2.56 -11.83
N LEU A 113 -6.25 -3.74 -11.64
CA LEU A 113 -5.74 -4.77 -10.73
C LEU A 113 -4.33 -5.23 -11.14
N LEU A 114 -4.12 -5.54 -12.42
CA LEU A 114 -2.82 -5.96 -12.95
C LEU A 114 -1.75 -4.87 -12.77
N ARG A 115 -2.13 -3.62 -13.05
CA ARG A 115 -1.28 -2.46 -12.81
C ARG A 115 -0.94 -2.31 -11.33
N ALA A 116 -1.92 -2.49 -10.44
CA ALA A 116 -1.73 -2.38 -9.00
C ALA A 116 -0.70 -3.39 -8.48
N VAL A 117 -0.78 -4.63 -8.92
CA VAL A 117 0.17 -5.69 -8.54
C VAL A 117 1.60 -5.30 -8.95
N ARG A 118 1.79 -4.79 -10.18
CA ARG A 118 3.11 -4.37 -10.67
C ARG A 118 3.65 -3.17 -9.89
N VAL A 119 2.82 -2.15 -9.66
CA VAL A 119 3.19 -0.94 -8.94
C VAL A 119 3.61 -1.26 -7.51
N VAL A 120 2.84 -2.12 -6.82
CA VAL A 120 3.14 -2.54 -5.45
C VAL A 120 4.39 -3.42 -5.40
N TYR A 121 4.57 -4.33 -6.35
CA TYR A 121 5.78 -5.13 -6.48
C TYR A 121 7.03 -4.27 -6.65
N ASP A 122 6.95 -3.20 -7.44
CA ASP A 122 8.05 -2.24 -7.66
C ASP A 122 8.35 -1.34 -6.44
N GLY A 123 7.57 -1.49 -5.35
CA GLY A 123 7.74 -0.74 -4.11
C GLY A 123 7.05 0.63 -4.11
N ASP A 124 6.25 0.93 -5.12
CA ASP A 124 5.35 2.07 -5.11
C ASP A 124 4.03 1.70 -4.42
N ALA A 125 3.32 2.67 -3.85
CA ALA A 125 1.99 2.46 -3.30
C ALA A 125 0.93 2.80 -4.34
N LEU A 126 -0.08 1.97 -4.47
CA LEU A 126 -1.26 2.28 -5.26
C LEU A 126 -2.40 2.70 -4.34
N LEU A 127 -2.54 4.00 -4.20
CA LEU A 127 -3.72 4.62 -3.64
C LEU A 127 -4.38 5.43 -4.74
N SER A 128 -5.66 5.14 -5.04
CA SER A 128 -6.41 6.02 -5.93
C SER A 128 -6.47 7.43 -5.33
N PRO A 129 -6.58 8.48 -6.13
CA PRO A 129 -6.71 9.85 -5.61
C PRO A 129 -7.89 10.03 -4.64
N SER A 130 -8.97 9.25 -4.81
CA SER A 130 -10.11 9.22 -3.89
C SER A 130 -9.73 8.61 -2.54
N VAL A 131 -9.06 7.47 -2.54
CA VAL A 131 -8.57 6.78 -1.33
C VAL A 131 -7.54 7.65 -0.62
N THR A 132 -6.60 8.26 -1.34
CA THR A 132 -5.62 9.18 -0.78
C THR A 132 -6.31 10.35 -0.06
N ARG A 133 -7.29 11.03 -0.68
CA ARG A 133 -8.05 12.12 -0.04
C ARG A 133 -8.78 11.68 1.22
N ARG A 134 -9.35 10.47 1.25
CA ARG A 134 -10.06 9.93 2.42
C ARG A 134 -9.11 9.62 3.58
N ILE A 135 -7.97 8.99 3.28
CA ILE A 135 -6.90 8.78 4.27
C ILE A 135 -6.48 10.12 4.88
N MET A 136 -6.27 11.12 4.02
CA MET A 136 -5.90 12.46 4.44
C MET A 136 -6.91 13.11 5.36
N ALA A 137 -8.21 13.00 5.05
CA ALA A 137 -9.26 13.54 5.89
C ALA A 137 -9.29 12.90 7.29
N GLN A 138 -9.04 11.59 7.37
CA GLN A 138 -9.02 10.87 8.64
C GLN A 138 -7.75 11.13 9.46
N LEU A 139 -6.58 11.19 8.84
CA LEU A 139 -5.33 11.57 9.51
C LEU A 139 -5.43 12.98 10.09
N ALA A 140 -6.12 13.91 9.41
CA ALA A 140 -6.35 15.26 9.90
C ALA A 140 -7.14 15.32 11.21
N VAL A 141 -8.09 14.40 11.40
CA VAL A 141 -8.88 14.29 12.64
C VAL A 141 -8.02 13.77 13.78
N HIS A 142 -7.12 12.81 13.51
CA HIS A 142 -6.27 12.17 14.52
C HIS A 142 -5.02 13.01 14.87
N SER A 143 -4.43 13.74 13.90
CA SER A 143 -3.28 14.63 14.12
C SER A 143 -3.57 15.76 15.12
N ARG A 144 -4.83 16.15 15.28
CA ARG A 144 -5.22 17.15 16.29
C ARG A 144 -5.13 16.63 17.74
N ALA A 145 -5.03 15.31 17.92
CA ALA A 145 -4.96 14.68 19.24
C ALA A 145 -3.53 14.26 19.64
N ALA A 146 -2.58 14.19 18.70
CA ALA A 146 -1.21 13.77 18.96
C ALA A 146 -0.28 14.99 19.04
N GLY A 147 0.07 15.40 20.26
CA GLY A 147 0.78 16.64 20.59
C GLY A 147 2.28 16.68 20.32
N GLN A 148 2.88 15.84 19.46
CA GLN A 148 4.27 15.97 19.02
C GLN A 148 4.38 15.67 17.52
N PRO A 149 4.93 16.60 16.70
CA PRO A 149 5.21 16.32 15.31
C PRO A 149 6.27 15.23 15.19
N ALA A 150 6.06 14.26 14.29
CA ALA A 150 7.07 13.26 13.96
C ALA A 150 8.34 13.96 13.48
N VAL A 151 9.49 13.60 14.07
CA VAL A 151 10.76 14.25 13.77
C VAL A 151 11.29 13.68 12.45
N LEU A 152 11.43 14.55 11.45
CA LEU A 152 12.00 14.20 10.13
C LEU A 152 13.53 14.39 10.13
N ASP A 153 14.20 13.84 11.14
CA ASP A 153 15.66 13.94 11.25
C ASP A 153 16.35 13.00 10.23
N GLY A 154 17.45 13.47 9.68
CA GLY A 154 18.30 12.68 8.78
C GLY A 154 17.92 12.77 7.30
N ILE A 155 16.82 13.41 6.91
CA ILE A 155 16.54 13.68 5.49
C ILE A 155 17.07 15.05 5.06
N THR A 156 17.58 15.11 3.83
CA THR A 156 18.06 16.35 3.20
C THR A 156 16.91 17.27 2.80
N GLY A 157 17.19 18.55 2.52
CA GLY A 157 16.19 19.48 1.98
C GLY A 157 15.50 18.95 0.72
N ARG A 158 16.26 18.33 -0.20
CA ARG A 158 15.71 17.74 -1.42
C ARG A 158 14.81 16.53 -1.14
N GLU A 159 15.18 15.70 -0.18
CA GLU A 159 14.36 14.58 0.26
C GLU A 159 13.08 15.05 0.96
N ARG A 160 13.14 16.18 1.69
CA ARG A 160 11.96 16.80 2.29
C ARG A 160 10.99 17.35 1.24
N GLU A 161 11.48 17.97 0.16
CA GLU A 161 10.64 18.38 -0.97
C GLU A 161 9.96 17.17 -1.64
N VAL A 162 10.71 16.09 -1.87
CA VAL A 162 10.13 14.84 -2.41
C VAL A 162 9.10 14.25 -1.46
N LEU A 163 9.37 14.19 -0.15
CA LEU A 163 8.43 13.69 0.86
C LEU A 163 7.14 14.51 0.90
N GLN A 164 7.24 15.83 0.74
CA GLN A 164 6.07 16.70 0.65
C GLN A 164 5.19 16.32 -0.55
N LEU A 165 5.80 16.17 -1.74
CA LEU A 165 5.05 15.79 -2.96
C LEU A 165 4.47 14.36 -2.86
N VAL A 166 5.16 13.44 -2.18
CA VAL A 166 4.61 12.13 -1.83
C VAL A 166 3.38 12.27 -0.94
N GLY A 167 3.43 13.12 0.09
CA GLY A 167 2.31 13.44 0.95
C GLY A 167 1.14 14.11 0.22
N GLU A 168 1.41 14.90 -0.82
CA GLU A 168 0.41 15.47 -1.71
C GLU A 168 -0.22 14.44 -2.68
N GLY A 169 0.26 13.17 -2.66
CA GLY A 169 -0.29 12.06 -3.44
C GLY A 169 0.29 11.92 -4.86
N LEU A 170 1.34 12.68 -5.21
CA LEU A 170 1.96 12.61 -6.54
C LEU A 170 2.71 11.29 -6.72
N ASN A 171 2.61 10.66 -7.91
CA ASN A 171 3.43 9.51 -8.29
C ASN A 171 4.84 9.94 -8.75
N ASN A 172 5.74 8.97 -9.02
CA ASN A 172 7.13 9.29 -9.36
C ASN A 172 7.29 10.08 -10.66
N ALA A 173 6.39 9.91 -11.64
CA ALA A 173 6.41 10.68 -12.88
C ALA A 173 5.97 12.14 -12.65
N GLU A 174 4.95 12.36 -11.82
CA GLU A 174 4.46 13.68 -11.44
C GLU A 174 5.49 14.44 -10.59
N ILE A 175 6.13 13.75 -9.62
CA ILE A 175 7.24 14.29 -8.83
C ILE A 175 8.39 14.70 -9.76
N ALA A 176 8.73 13.84 -10.73
CA ALA A 176 9.78 14.10 -11.69
C ALA A 176 9.50 15.38 -12.52
N GLY A 177 8.26 15.52 -13.01
CA GLY A 177 7.82 16.74 -13.72
C GLY A 177 7.89 17.99 -12.85
N ARG A 178 7.45 17.89 -11.59
CA ARG A 178 7.41 19.03 -10.65
C ARG A 178 8.82 19.48 -10.24
N LEU A 179 9.76 18.55 -10.13
CA LEU A 179 11.13 18.80 -9.64
C LEU A 179 12.17 18.89 -10.76
N PHE A 180 11.76 18.77 -12.02
CA PHE A 180 12.63 18.76 -13.20
C PHE A 180 13.74 17.71 -13.14
N ILE A 181 13.37 16.48 -12.73
CA ILE A 181 14.25 15.30 -12.66
C ILE A 181 13.66 14.14 -13.48
N THR A 182 14.38 13.03 -13.59
CA THR A 182 13.81 11.82 -14.22
C THR A 182 12.92 11.03 -13.25
N PRO A 183 11.93 10.25 -13.73
CA PRO A 183 11.14 9.35 -12.87
C PRO A 183 12.00 8.37 -12.07
N LEU A 184 13.09 7.89 -12.65
CA LEU A 184 14.06 7.02 -11.97
C LEU A 184 14.78 7.75 -10.82
N THR A 185 15.11 9.02 -11.00
CA THR A 185 15.69 9.85 -9.94
C THR A 185 14.69 10.10 -8.82
N ALA A 186 13.42 10.37 -9.16
CA ALA A 186 12.34 10.50 -8.17
C ALA A 186 12.17 9.20 -7.36
N LYS A 187 12.11 8.04 -8.03
CA LYS A 187 12.05 6.71 -7.38
C LYS A 187 13.24 6.50 -6.43
N THR A 188 14.44 6.89 -6.85
CA THR A 188 15.66 6.78 -6.01
C THR A 188 15.55 7.63 -4.75
N HIS A 189 15.04 8.87 -4.85
CA HIS A 189 14.81 9.73 -3.69
C HIS A 189 13.79 9.10 -2.74
N VAL A 190 12.65 8.64 -3.26
CA VAL A 190 11.61 7.97 -2.45
C VAL A 190 12.18 6.76 -1.70
N SER A 191 12.92 5.88 -2.39
CA SER A 191 13.57 4.72 -1.74
C SER A 191 14.56 5.13 -0.64
N ARG A 192 15.37 6.17 -0.87
CA ARG A 192 16.30 6.68 0.15
C ARG A 192 15.58 7.25 1.36
N ILE A 193 14.48 7.96 1.15
CA ILE A 193 13.67 8.50 2.24
C ILE A 193 13.08 7.35 3.05
N MET A 194 12.53 6.32 2.39
CA MET A 194 12.00 5.13 3.08
C MET A 194 13.06 4.47 3.96
N THR A 195 14.28 4.27 3.42
CA THR A 195 15.40 3.69 4.18
C THR A 195 15.80 4.57 5.38
N LYS A 196 15.91 5.89 5.20
CA LYS A 196 16.33 6.82 6.25
C LYS A 196 15.30 6.95 7.37
N LEU A 197 14.01 6.94 7.02
CA LEU A 197 12.91 7.05 7.98
C LEU A 197 12.43 5.68 8.49
N MET A 198 13.11 4.59 8.05
CA MET A 198 12.80 3.20 8.44
C MET A 198 11.34 2.80 8.19
N VAL A 199 10.77 3.26 7.09
CA VAL A 199 9.41 2.90 6.66
C VAL A 199 9.45 1.91 5.51
N ARG A 200 8.47 1.01 5.44
CA ARG A 200 8.46 -0.12 4.52
C ARG A 200 7.93 0.22 3.13
N ASP A 201 7.05 1.20 3.04
CA ASP A 201 6.34 1.53 1.80
C ASP A 201 5.98 3.01 1.72
N ARG A 202 5.49 3.40 0.54
CA ARG A 202 5.11 4.78 0.23
C ARG A 202 3.92 5.26 1.04
N VAL A 203 2.99 4.37 1.43
CA VAL A 203 1.83 4.75 2.24
C VAL A 203 2.28 5.28 3.59
N GLN A 204 3.27 4.62 4.21
CA GLN A 204 3.86 5.08 5.46
C GLN A 204 4.59 6.43 5.31
N LEU A 205 5.18 6.71 4.14
CA LEU A 205 5.73 8.06 3.88
C LEU A 205 4.62 9.12 3.84
N VAL A 206 3.48 8.81 3.23
CA VAL A 206 2.32 9.72 3.24
C VAL A 206 1.88 9.99 4.68
N VAL A 207 1.69 8.93 5.49
CA VAL A 207 1.34 9.08 6.92
C VAL A 207 2.33 9.99 7.64
N LEU A 208 3.63 9.74 7.50
CA LEU A 208 4.67 10.55 8.13
C LEU A 208 4.67 12.01 7.67
N ALA A 209 4.41 12.28 6.39
CA ALA A 209 4.33 13.64 5.86
C ALA A 209 3.20 14.45 6.53
N TYR A 210 2.08 13.79 6.88
CA TYR A 210 0.98 14.41 7.62
C TYR A 210 1.26 14.50 9.13
N GLU A 211 1.74 13.44 9.76
CA GLU A 211 2.05 13.42 11.19
C GLU A 211 3.15 14.43 11.57
N SER A 212 4.11 14.63 10.67
CA SER A 212 5.16 15.66 10.85
C SER A 212 4.67 17.08 10.56
N GLY A 213 3.44 17.26 10.06
CA GLY A 213 2.92 18.57 9.66
C GLY A 213 3.56 19.15 8.40
N LEU A 214 4.34 18.34 7.65
CA LEU A 214 4.95 18.75 6.38
C LEU A 214 3.88 19.02 5.31
N VAL A 215 2.79 18.26 5.34
CA VAL A 215 1.59 18.44 4.52
C VAL A 215 0.38 18.62 5.42
N ARG A 216 -0.55 19.49 5.04
CA ARG A 216 -1.77 19.76 5.79
C ARG A 216 -3.00 19.41 4.96
N PRO A 217 -4.06 18.80 5.55
CA PRO A 217 -5.33 18.58 4.87
C PRO A 217 -5.98 19.92 4.49
N GLY A 218 -6.58 19.97 3.29
CA GLY A 218 -7.28 21.18 2.84
C GLY A 218 -6.53 22.03 1.82
N TRP A 219 -5.42 21.54 1.31
CA TRP A 219 -4.72 22.19 0.21
C TRP A 219 -5.30 21.73 -1.13
N ALA A 220 -6.40 22.35 -1.56
CA ALA A 220 -6.91 22.36 -2.91
C ALA A 220 -7.11 23.82 -3.28
N GLY A 221 -6.10 24.39 -3.90
CA GLY A 221 -6.15 25.62 -4.65
C GLY A 221 -5.95 25.31 -6.12
#